data_1fadc3578962cb21556d42445d9ec37c
#
_entry.id   1fadc3578962cb21556d42445d9ec37c
#
_cell.length_a   1.000
_cell.length_b   1.000
_cell.length_c   1.000
_cell.angle_alpha   90.00
_cell.angle_beta   90.00
_cell.angle_gamma   90.00
#
_symmetry.space_group_name_H-M   'P 1'
#
loop_
_entity.id
_entity.type
_entity.pdbx_description
1 polymer ?
#
loop_
_entity_poly.entity_id
_entity_poly.type
_entity_poly.pdbx_seq_one_letter_code
_entity_poly.pdbx_strand_id
1 'polypeptide(L)'
;SAQRFKEQAEKMKIYDKIFMFTQDDLNDDFKNYVTTLLKLGKKKGYGYWVWQTFFHKKVLSQLNEGDIYHWCDVGCHFNIKGKQRLEEYLEILSKEPTGFLGFQYKNLNNKDFPKKLIFPNYIENQYTKSDLIKYFKLDNQDPIMRSPQVWGGSFFIRKCKKSTEMMNEHFEITRNRFDLID
;
A
#
# COMPACT_ATOMS: atom_id res chain seq x y z
N SER A 1 -2.98 -18.06 6.75
CA SER A 1 -1.81 -17.94 7.63
C SER A 1 -0.62 -17.35 6.88
N ALA A 2 0.34 -16.77 7.60
CA ALA A 2 1.58 -16.24 7.00
C ALA A 2 2.35 -17.32 6.22
N GLN A 3 2.40 -18.53 6.76
CA GLN A 3 3.05 -19.66 6.10
C GLN A 3 2.43 -19.98 4.73
N ARG A 4 1.09 -20.08 4.64
CA ARG A 4 0.37 -20.26 3.37
C ARG A 4 0.74 -19.17 2.36
N PHE A 5 0.75 -17.90 2.79
CA PHE A 5 1.05 -16.76 1.93
C PHE A 5 2.46 -16.87 1.35
N LYS A 6 3.46 -17.16 2.21
CA LYS A 6 4.85 -17.34 1.80
C LYS A 6 5.00 -18.47 0.77
N GLU A 7 4.43 -19.65 1.04
CA GLU A 7 4.45 -20.78 0.13
C GLU A 7 3.81 -20.48 -1.24
N GLN A 8 2.72 -19.73 -1.24
CA GLN A 8 2.07 -19.31 -2.50
C GLN A 8 2.96 -18.33 -3.29
N ALA A 9 3.60 -17.36 -2.61
CA ALA A 9 4.51 -16.43 -3.26
C ALA A 9 5.74 -17.15 -3.84
N GLU A 10 6.33 -18.09 -3.10
CA GLU A 10 7.46 -18.92 -3.56
C GLU A 10 7.10 -19.74 -4.82
N LYS A 11 5.88 -20.29 -4.86
CA LYS A 11 5.39 -21.04 -6.03
C LYS A 11 5.25 -20.20 -7.29
N MET A 12 5.09 -18.89 -7.17
CA MET A 12 5.04 -17.99 -8.34
C MET A 12 6.36 -17.97 -9.10
N LYS A 13 7.50 -18.22 -8.44
CA LYS A 13 8.86 -18.20 -9.03
C LYS A 13 9.14 -16.90 -9.82
N ILE A 14 8.77 -15.76 -9.21
CA ILE A 14 8.96 -14.41 -9.74
C ILE A 14 9.83 -13.59 -8.79
N TYR A 15 9.74 -13.87 -7.48
CA TYR A 15 10.38 -13.09 -6.45
C TYR A 15 11.77 -13.65 -6.12
N ASP A 16 12.80 -12.81 -6.19
CA ASP A 16 14.16 -13.15 -5.76
C ASP A 16 14.25 -13.20 -4.23
N LYS A 17 13.43 -12.38 -3.54
CA LYS A 17 13.39 -12.31 -2.08
C LYS A 17 11.98 -12.07 -1.57
N ILE A 18 11.63 -12.74 -0.47
CA ILE A 18 10.35 -12.59 0.20
C ILE A 18 10.61 -12.16 1.64
N PHE A 19 10.07 -11.00 2.02
CA PHE A 19 10.10 -10.50 3.39
C PHE A 19 8.77 -10.79 4.07
N MET A 20 8.82 -11.36 5.26
CA MET A 20 7.64 -11.54 6.12
C MET A 20 7.85 -10.72 7.37
N PHE A 21 7.16 -9.60 7.47
CA PHE A 21 7.29 -8.69 8.59
C PHE A 21 6.24 -8.95 9.68
N THR A 22 6.66 -8.78 10.92
CA THR A 22 5.84 -8.80 12.12
C THR A 22 6.07 -7.52 12.94
N GLN A 23 5.33 -7.33 14.01
CA GLN A 23 5.57 -6.23 14.96
C GLN A 23 6.97 -6.27 15.58
N ASP A 24 7.60 -7.44 15.66
CA ASP A 24 8.91 -7.61 16.28
C ASP A 24 10.04 -7.07 15.38
N ASP A 25 9.78 -6.91 14.09
CA ASP A 25 10.71 -6.34 13.11
C ASP A 25 10.75 -4.80 13.11
N LEU A 26 9.86 -4.15 13.86
CA LEU A 26 9.91 -2.72 14.13
C LEU A 26 11.07 -2.41 15.08
N ASN A 27 11.74 -1.28 14.90
CA ASN A 27 12.72 -0.80 15.88
C ASN A 27 12.01 -0.23 17.14
N ASP A 28 12.75 -0.03 18.21
CA ASP A 28 12.18 0.39 19.50
C ASP A 28 11.49 1.75 19.43
N ASP A 29 12.03 2.70 18.68
CA ASP A 29 11.41 4.01 18.49
C ASP A 29 10.02 3.87 17.86
N PHE A 30 9.92 3.07 16.80
CA PHE A 30 8.65 2.87 16.11
C PHE A 30 7.65 2.01 16.90
N LYS A 31 8.14 1.01 17.65
CA LYS A 31 7.31 0.25 18.62
C LYS A 31 6.71 1.17 19.67
N ASN A 32 7.50 2.09 20.24
CA ASN A 32 7.04 3.08 21.20
C ASN A 32 6.00 4.03 20.61
N TYR A 33 6.21 4.47 19.36
CA TYR A 33 5.24 5.30 18.64
C TYR A 33 3.90 4.59 18.46
N VAL A 34 3.88 3.38 17.92
CA VAL A 34 2.66 2.58 17.76
C VAL A 34 1.99 2.34 19.11
N THR A 35 2.77 2.00 20.16
CA THR A 35 2.24 1.79 21.50
C THR A 35 1.55 3.05 22.04
N THR A 36 2.11 4.22 21.77
CA THR A 36 1.51 5.52 22.14
C THR A 36 0.16 5.71 21.43
N LEU A 37 0.09 5.45 20.13
CA LEU A 37 -1.16 5.54 19.37
C LEU A 37 -2.24 4.60 19.94
N LEU A 38 -1.86 3.36 20.27
CA LEU A 38 -2.78 2.39 20.87
C LEU A 38 -3.32 2.84 22.24
N LYS A 39 -2.47 3.45 23.10
CA LYS A 39 -2.88 4.04 24.38
C LYS A 39 -3.84 5.20 24.18
N LEU A 40 -3.70 5.97 23.10
CA LEU A 40 -4.63 7.04 22.72
C LEU A 40 -5.93 6.51 22.06
N GLY A 41 -6.16 5.20 22.07
CA GLY A 41 -7.37 4.59 21.51
C GLY A 41 -7.33 4.36 19.98
N LYS A 42 -6.21 4.64 19.32
CA LYS A 42 -6.05 4.47 17.86
C LYS A 42 -5.80 3.00 17.49
N LYS A 43 -6.79 2.13 17.76
CA LYS A 43 -6.64 0.67 17.66
C LYS A 43 -6.84 0.11 16.24
N LYS A 44 -7.57 0.81 15.37
CA LYS A 44 -7.84 0.35 14.00
C LYS A 44 -6.51 0.11 13.28
N GLY A 45 -6.37 -1.04 12.60
CA GLY A 45 -5.16 -1.37 11.84
C GLY A 45 -3.86 -1.34 12.67
N TYR A 46 -3.95 -1.56 14.00
CA TYR A 46 -2.81 -1.52 14.92
C TYR A 46 -2.07 -0.17 14.84
N GLY A 47 -2.78 0.92 15.13
CA GLY A 47 -2.27 2.28 15.02
C GLY A 47 -2.45 2.88 13.63
N TYR A 48 -3.60 2.65 12.99
CA TYR A 48 -3.93 3.19 11.66
C TYR A 48 -2.94 2.80 10.57
N TRP A 49 -2.37 1.58 10.66
CA TRP A 49 -1.40 1.03 9.68
C TRP A 49 -0.12 1.85 9.50
N VAL A 50 0.20 2.79 10.40
CA VAL A 50 1.43 3.61 10.29
C VAL A 50 2.70 2.76 10.21
N TRP A 51 2.70 1.57 10.78
CA TRP A 51 3.81 0.61 10.73
C TRP A 51 4.16 0.15 9.31
N GLN A 52 3.22 0.18 8.37
CA GLN A 52 3.49 -0.17 6.97
C GLN A 52 4.54 0.76 6.37
N THR A 53 4.44 2.07 6.64
CA THR A 53 5.38 3.06 6.09
C THR A 53 6.81 2.85 6.59
N PHE A 54 6.98 2.37 7.81
CA PHE A 54 8.28 1.94 8.34
C PHE A 54 8.87 0.81 7.50
N PHE A 55 8.08 -0.23 7.18
CA PHE A 55 8.55 -1.36 6.39
C PHE A 55 8.79 -0.97 4.93
N HIS A 56 7.98 -0.11 4.34
CA HIS A 56 8.25 0.42 3.01
C HIS A 56 9.61 1.10 2.93
N LYS A 57 9.91 1.98 3.90
CA LYS A 57 11.21 2.66 3.98
C LYS A 57 12.35 1.68 4.19
N LYS A 58 12.16 0.68 5.07
CA LYS A 58 13.14 -0.39 5.34
C LYS A 58 13.45 -1.22 4.09
N VAL A 59 12.43 -1.58 3.29
CA VAL A 59 12.62 -2.33 2.04
C VAL A 59 13.32 -1.46 1.00
N LEU A 60 12.83 -0.23 0.77
CA LEU A 60 13.44 0.68 -0.21
C LEU A 60 14.92 0.96 0.06
N SER A 61 15.34 0.99 1.33
CA SER A 61 16.76 1.18 1.68
C SER A 61 17.66 0.02 1.26
N GLN A 62 17.09 -1.18 1.04
CA GLN A 62 17.82 -2.40 0.66
C GLN A 62 17.80 -2.66 -0.86
N LEU A 63 17.00 -1.91 -1.62
CA LEU A 63 16.88 -2.06 -3.07
C LEU A 63 17.90 -1.20 -3.81
N ASN A 64 18.29 -1.63 -5.00
CA ASN A 64 19.02 -0.81 -5.96
C ASN A 64 18.03 0.01 -6.82
N GLU A 65 18.55 1.03 -7.51
CA GLU A 65 17.77 1.79 -8.49
C GLU A 65 17.25 0.84 -9.58
N GLY A 66 15.95 0.91 -9.86
CA GLY A 66 15.27 0.02 -10.81
C GLY A 66 14.70 -1.26 -10.22
N ASP A 67 15.16 -1.69 -9.04
CA ASP A 67 14.55 -2.86 -8.36
C ASP A 67 13.07 -2.61 -8.05
N ILE A 68 12.29 -3.69 -8.08
CA ILE A 68 10.84 -3.64 -7.81
C ILE A 68 10.54 -4.42 -6.54
N TYR A 69 9.70 -3.86 -5.67
CA TYR A 69 9.05 -4.65 -4.65
C TYR A 69 7.53 -4.63 -4.78
N HIS A 70 6.93 -5.75 -4.41
CA HIS A 70 5.49 -5.93 -4.32
C HIS A 70 5.07 -5.96 -2.85
N TRP A 71 4.33 -4.94 -2.41
CA TRP A 71 3.64 -4.99 -1.14
C TRP A 71 2.37 -5.82 -1.27
N CYS A 72 2.12 -6.70 -0.32
CA CYS A 72 0.91 -7.50 -0.35
C CYS A 72 0.50 -7.92 1.07
N ASP A 73 -0.73 -7.64 1.45
CA ASP A 73 -1.28 -8.07 2.73
C ASP A 73 -1.37 -9.59 2.82
N VAL A 74 -1.04 -10.15 3.98
CA VAL A 74 -1.05 -11.60 4.25
C VAL A 74 -2.43 -12.27 4.03
N GLY A 75 -3.49 -11.47 4.02
CA GLY A 75 -4.85 -11.91 3.66
C GLY A 75 -5.04 -12.24 2.18
N CYS A 76 -4.18 -11.73 1.31
CA CYS A 76 -4.24 -12.00 -0.12
C CYS A 76 -3.85 -13.46 -0.44
N HIS A 77 -4.15 -13.86 -1.67
CA HIS A 77 -3.83 -15.19 -2.20
C HIS A 77 -3.13 -15.06 -3.55
N PHE A 78 -1.98 -15.70 -3.69
CA PHE A 78 -1.35 -15.88 -4.99
C PHE A 78 -1.94 -17.09 -5.70
N ASN A 79 -2.40 -16.88 -6.93
CA ASN A 79 -2.88 -17.94 -7.79
C ASN A 79 -1.88 -18.15 -8.92
N ILE A 80 -1.30 -19.34 -9.02
CA ILE A 80 -0.31 -19.68 -10.04
C ILE A 80 -0.81 -19.44 -11.48
N LYS A 81 -2.13 -19.58 -11.72
CA LYS A 81 -2.74 -19.27 -13.01
C LYS A 81 -2.70 -17.77 -13.34
N GLY A 82 -2.49 -16.91 -12.34
CA GLY A 82 -2.34 -15.47 -12.51
C GLY A 82 -0.88 -15.03 -12.72
N LYS A 83 0.08 -15.96 -12.88
CA LYS A 83 1.49 -15.61 -13.02
C LYS A 83 1.75 -14.67 -14.19
N GLN A 84 1.21 -14.99 -15.36
CA GLN A 84 1.35 -14.13 -16.54
C GLN A 84 0.86 -12.70 -16.30
N ARG A 85 -0.28 -12.53 -15.61
CA ARG A 85 -0.81 -11.20 -15.28
C ARG A 85 0.12 -10.45 -14.32
N LEU A 86 0.76 -11.16 -13.39
CA LEU A 86 1.74 -10.56 -12.49
C LEU A 86 2.98 -10.08 -13.26
N GLU A 87 3.48 -10.86 -14.22
CA GLU A 87 4.57 -10.48 -15.11
C GLU A 87 4.23 -9.24 -15.96
N GLU A 88 2.99 -9.15 -16.47
CA GLU A 88 2.49 -7.96 -17.19
C GLU A 88 2.50 -6.70 -16.28
N TYR A 89 2.15 -6.82 -15.01
CA TYR A 89 2.23 -5.70 -14.06
C TYR A 89 3.68 -5.22 -13.85
N LEU A 90 4.63 -6.15 -13.75
CA LEU A 90 6.04 -5.81 -13.64
C LEU A 90 6.55 -5.11 -14.91
N GLU A 91 6.12 -5.55 -16.09
CA GLU A 91 6.46 -4.91 -17.36
C GLU A 91 5.87 -3.49 -17.46
N ILE A 92 4.61 -3.29 -17.08
CA ILE A 92 3.98 -1.97 -17.04
C ILE A 92 4.78 -1.05 -16.11
N LEU A 93 5.09 -1.51 -14.89
CA LEU A 93 5.81 -0.73 -13.91
C LEU A 93 7.24 -0.38 -14.34
N SER A 94 7.90 -1.26 -15.10
CA SER A 94 9.24 -1.01 -15.61
C SER A 94 9.32 0.23 -16.51
N LYS A 95 8.21 0.58 -17.16
CA LYS A 95 8.05 1.72 -18.07
C LYS A 95 7.36 2.92 -17.41
N GLU A 96 6.77 2.74 -16.21
CA GLU A 96 6.03 3.79 -15.51
C GLU A 96 6.97 4.81 -14.86
N PRO A 97 6.91 6.10 -15.26
CA PRO A 97 7.88 7.11 -14.77
C PRO A 97 7.77 7.43 -13.28
N THR A 98 6.59 7.19 -12.68
CA THR A 98 6.38 7.42 -11.23
C THR A 98 7.01 6.32 -10.37
N GLY A 99 7.23 5.14 -10.95
CA GLY A 99 7.68 3.97 -10.22
C GLY A 99 6.62 3.36 -9.29
N PHE A 100 5.33 3.69 -9.48
CA PHE A 100 4.23 3.17 -8.66
C PHE A 100 3.14 2.54 -9.53
N LEU A 101 2.66 1.37 -9.12
CA LEU A 101 1.49 0.72 -9.71
C LEU A 101 0.57 0.21 -8.59
N GLY A 102 -0.60 0.82 -8.50
CA GLY A 102 -1.64 0.45 -7.54
C GLY A 102 -2.93 0.04 -8.23
N PHE A 103 -3.86 -0.50 -7.45
CA PHE A 103 -5.16 -0.96 -7.92
C PHE A 103 -6.26 -0.10 -7.31
N GLN A 104 -7.05 0.54 -8.14
CA GLN A 104 -8.18 1.34 -7.69
C GLN A 104 -9.41 0.48 -7.41
N TYR A 105 -10.18 0.88 -6.41
CA TYR A 105 -11.53 0.34 -6.19
C TYR A 105 -12.42 0.76 -7.36
N LYS A 106 -12.81 -0.19 -8.17
CA LYS A 106 -13.75 0.05 -9.27
C LYS A 106 -14.90 -0.93 -9.17
N ASN A 107 -16.12 -0.43 -9.03
CA ASN A 107 -17.30 -1.26 -9.25
C ASN A 107 -17.36 -1.59 -10.74
N LEU A 108 -16.94 -2.78 -11.07
CA LEU A 108 -17.22 -3.34 -12.38
C LEU A 108 -18.73 -3.63 -12.40
N ASN A 109 -19.47 -2.98 -13.30
CA ASN A 109 -20.82 -3.39 -13.70
C ASN A 109 -20.70 -4.73 -14.43
N ASN A 110 -20.17 -5.72 -13.75
CA ASN A 110 -19.89 -7.00 -14.34
C ASN A 110 -20.97 -7.98 -13.90
N LYS A 111 -21.73 -8.47 -14.86
CA LYS A 111 -22.75 -9.51 -14.66
C LYS A 111 -22.17 -10.79 -14.04
N ASP A 112 -20.85 -10.96 -14.11
CA ASP A 112 -20.09 -12.13 -13.66
C ASP A 112 -19.69 -12.06 -12.17
N PHE A 113 -19.84 -10.90 -11.51
CA PHE A 113 -19.61 -10.81 -10.08
C PHE A 113 -20.89 -11.08 -9.28
N PRO A 114 -20.83 -11.95 -8.26
CA PRO A 114 -21.96 -12.14 -7.37
C PRO A 114 -22.40 -10.80 -6.79
N LYS A 115 -23.70 -10.48 -6.82
CA LYS A 115 -24.27 -9.23 -6.27
C LYS A 115 -23.88 -8.95 -4.81
N LYS A 116 -23.38 -9.95 -4.08
CA LYS A 116 -22.87 -9.85 -2.70
C LYS A 116 -21.50 -9.18 -2.58
N LEU A 117 -20.79 -8.93 -3.68
CA LEU A 117 -19.45 -8.31 -3.70
C LEU A 117 -19.50 -6.87 -4.28
N ILE A 118 -20.59 -6.15 -4.06
CA ILE A 118 -20.66 -4.72 -4.39
C ILE A 118 -19.86 -4.00 -3.30
N PHE A 119 -18.67 -3.55 -3.64
CA PHE A 119 -17.90 -2.65 -2.79
C PHE A 119 -18.49 -1.23 -2.85
N PRO A 120 -18.44 -0.44 -1.77
CA PRO A 120 -18.69 0.98 -1.86
C PRO A 120 -17.79 1.62 -2.91
N ASN A 121 -18.27 2.66 -3.58
CA ASN A 121 -17.41 3.50 -4.40
C ASN A 121 -16.53 4.32 -3.46
N TYR A 122 -15.36 3.80 -3.11
CA TYR A 122 -14.38 4.49 -2.28
C TYR A 122 -13.79 5.68 -3.06
N ILE A 123 -14.57 6.77 -3.19
CA ILE A 123 -14.15 7.99 -3.89
C ILE A 123 -13.34 8.87 -2.93
N GLU A 124 -12.23 9.45 -3.40
CA GLU A 124 -11.29 10.19 -2.54
C GLU A 124 -11.96 11.28 -1.70
N ASN A 125 -12.87 12.09 -2.27
CA ASN A 125 -13.56 13.16 -1.52
C ASN A 125 -14.48 12.67 -0.39
N GLN A 126 -14.81 11.37 -0.35
CA GLN A 126 -15.69 10.80 0.66
C GLN A 126 -14.93 10.07 1.77
N TYR A 127 -13.71 9.62 1.49
CA TYR A 127 -12.95 8.74 2.38
C TYR A 127 -11.60 9.32 2.81
N THR A 128 -11.12 10.35 2.13
CA THR A 128 -9.88 11.04 2.50
C THR A 128 -10.18 12.20 3.45
N LYS A 129 -9.44 12.29 4.55
CA LYS A 129 -9.61 13.35 5.54
C LYS A 129 -9.37 14.73 4.91
N SER A 130 -10.23 15.69 5.20
CA SER A 130 -10.16 17.04 4.64
C SER A 130 -8.85 17.76 4.95
N ASP A 131 -8.24 17.46 6.11
CA ASP A 131 -6.96 18.08 6.48
C ASP A 131 -5.81 17.58 5.59
N LEU A 132 -5.85 16.31 5.19
CA LEU A 132 -4.89 15.76 4.23
C LEU A 132 -5.08 16.36 2.83
N ILE A 133 -6.34 16.55 2.41
CA ILE A 133 -6.67 17.23 1.14
C ILE A 133 -6.08 18.65 1.12
N LYS A 134 -6.28 19.41 2.19
CA LYS A 134 -5.72 20.76 2.34
C LYS A 134 -4.20 20.78 2.37
N TYR A 135 -3.59 19.80 3.04
CA TYR A 135 -2.13 19.63 3.07
C TYR A 135 -1.54 19.53 1.66
N PHE A 136 -2.16 18.74 0.80
CA PHE A 136 -1.78 18.62 -0.62
C PHE A 136 -2.26 19.76 -1.51
N LYS A 137 -2.92 20.78 -0.94
CA LYS A 137 -3.48 21.95 -1.67
C LYS A 137 -4.45 21.56 -2.78
N LEU A 138 -5.17 20.46 -2.59
CA LEU A 138 -6.22 20.01 -3.49
C LEU A 138 -7.55 20.70 -3.14
N ASP A 139 -8.37 20.92 -4.14
CA ASP A 139 -9.75 21.40 -3.97
C ASP A 139 -10.77 20.37 -4.49
N ASN A 140 -12.05 20.63 -4.25
CA ASN A 140 -13.12 19.71 -4.66
C ASN A 140 -13.30 19.60 -6.19
N GLN A 141 -12.69 20.46 -6.98
CA GLN A 141 -12.74 20.44 -8.43
C GLN A 141 -11.60 19.58 -9.02
N ASP A 142 -10.58 19.29 -8.21
CA ASP A 142 -9.46 18.48 -8.63
C ASP A 142 -9.93 17.09 -9.09
N PRO A 143 -9.54 16.61 -10.27
CA PRO A 143 -9.99 15.33 -10.80
C PRO A 143 -9.71 14.15 -9.87
N ILE A 144 -8.63 14.19 -9.08
CA ILE A 144 -8.29 13.14 -8.12
C ILE A 144 -9.38 12.97 -7.06
N MET A 145 -10.06 14.06 -6.67
CA MET A 145 -11.12 14.02 -5.66
C MET A 145 -12.34 13.21 -6.07
N ARG A 146 -12.49 12.97 -7.38
CA ARG A 146 -13.58 12.16 -7.97
C ARG A 146 -13.11 10.77 -8.38
N SER A 147 -11.82 10.47 -8.20
CA SER A 147 -11.28 9.15 -8.53
C SER A 147 -11.52 8.15 -7.39
N PRO A 148 -11.63 6.86 -7.72
CA PRO A 148 -11.63 5.82 -6.69
C PRO A 148 -10.28 5.77 -5.97
N GLN A 149 -10.32 5.48 -4.67
CA GLN A 149 -9.11 5.27 -3.89
C GLN A 149 -8.28 4.09 -4.41
N VAL A 150 -6.99 4.15 -4.19
CA VAL A 150 -6.07 3.03 -4.42
C VAL A 150 -6.16 2.07 -3.23
N TRP A 151 -6.27 0.78 -3.53
CA TRP A 151 -6.28 -0.25 -2.50
C TRP A 151 -4.88 -0.44 -1.88
N GLY A 152 -4.78 -0.20 -0.58
CA GLY A 152 -3.52 -0.33 0.15
C GLY A 152 -3.07 -1.77 0.44
N GLY A 153 -3.90 -2.78 0.16
CA GLY A 153 -3.59 -4.18 0.44
C GLY A 153 -2.67 -4.87 -0.57
N SER A 154 -2.47 -4.27 -1.76
CA SER A 154 -1.49 -4.76 -2.74
C SER A 154 -1.13 -3.65 -3.71
N PHE A 155 0.16 -3.41 -3.91
CA PHE A 155 0.72 -2.48 -4.89
C PHE A 155 2.20 -2.80 -5.17
N PHE A 156 2.72 -2.21 -6.24
CA PHE A 156 4.10 -2.39 -6.65
C PHE A 156 4.84 -1.06 -6.67
N ILE A 157 6.11 -1.10 -6.28
CA ILE A 157 7.01 0.06 -6.34
C ILE A 157 8.31 -0.36 -7.02
N ARG A 158 8.67 0.36 -8.08
CA ARG A 158 10.02 0.35 -8.65
C ARG A 158 10.81 1.47 -8.00
N LYS A 159 11.96 1.15 -7.42
CA LYS A 159 12.82 2.17 -6.82
C LYS A 159 13.30 3.14 -7.89
N CYS A 160 12.91 4.39 -7.73
CA CYS A 160 13.36 5.54 -8.50
C CYS A 160 13.20 6.80 -7.64
N LYS A 161 13.74 7.92 -8.11
CA LYS A 161 13.65 9.20 -7.37
C LYS A 161 12.22 9.51 -6.94
N LYS A 162 11.26 9.48 -7.88
CA LYS A 162 9.85 9.84 -7.61
C LYS A 162 9.18 8.90 -6.59
N SER A 163 9.35 7.60 -6.75
CA SER A 163 8.76 6.63 -5.82
C SER A 163 9.38 6.73 -4.42
N THR A 164 10.68 7.01 -4.35
CA THR A 164 11.39 7.21 -3.09
C THR A 164 10.92 8.49 -2.38
N GLU A 165 10.74 9.59 -3.10
CA GLU A 165 10.19 10.85 -2.57
C GLU A 165 8.77 10.64 -2.04
N MET A 166 7.89 9.98 -2.83
CA MET A 166 6.51 9.67 -2.43
C MET A 166 6.46 8.83 -1.14
N MET A 167 7.29 7.80 -1.04
CA MET A 167 7.28 6.93 0.14
C MET A 167 7.90 7.60 1.36
N ASN A 168 8.86 8.49 1.18
CA ASN A 168 9.40 9.32 2.27
C ASN A 168 8.34 10.31 2.77
N GLU A 169 7.60 10.98 1.88
CA GLU A 169 6.51 11.87 2.29
C GLU A 169 5.38 11.11 3.01
N HIS A 170 5.01 9.93 2.51
CA HIS A 170 4.05 9.06 3.19
C HIS A 170 4.52 8.69 4.61
N PHE A 171 5.81 8.36 4.77
CA PHE A 171 6.39 8.10 6.09
C PHE A 171 6.36 9.34 6.99
N GLU A 172 6.73 10.52 6.48
CA GLU A 172 6.70 11.78 7.24
C GLU A 172 5.30 12.14 7.72
N ILE A 173 4.30 12.00 6.85
CA ILE A 173 2.89 12.23 7.22
C ILE A 173 2.48 11.27 8.35
N THR A 174 2.69 9.98 8.17
CA THR A 174 2.25 8.98 9.15
C THR A 174 3.01 9.03 10.47
N ARG A 175 4.25 9.47 10.47
CA ARG A 175 5.11 9.54 11.67
C ARG A 175 5.00 10.87 12.41
N ASN A 176 4.96 11.99 11.69
CA ASN A 176 5.10 13.32 12.25
C ASN A 176 3.84 14.19 12.12
N ARG A 177 2.89 13.79 11.26
CA ARG A 177 1.65 14.52 11.01
C ARG A 177 0.44 13.60 11.10
N PHE A 178 0.40 12.81 12.18
CA PHE A 178 -0.72 11.88 12.44
C PHE A 178 -2.09 12.60 12.48
N ASP A 179 -2.10 13.89 12.84
CA ASP A 179 -3.25 14.77 12.75
C ASP A 179 -3.91 14.81 11.36
N LEU A 180 -3.16 14.51 10.30
CA LEU A 180 -3.68 14.52 8.93
C LEU A 180 -4.44 13.24 8.54
N ILE A 181 -4.28 12.15 9.29
CA ILE A 181 -4.84 10.84 8.96
C ILE A 181 -5.84 10.31 10.00
N ASP A 182 -5.92 10.92 11.17
CA ASP A 182 -6.80 10.50 12.28
C ASP A 182 -8.05 11.38 12.42
#